data_75face38b2b5ea8b85d7e822d2c3ac79
#
_entry.id   75face38b2b5ea8b85d7e822d2c3ac79
#
_cell.length_a   1.000
_cell.length_b   1.000
_cell.length_c   1.000
_cell.angle_alpha   90.00
_cell.angle_beta   90.00
_cell.angle_gamma   90.00
#
_symmetry.space_group_name_H-M   'P 1'
#
loop_
_entity.id
_entity.type
_entity.pdbx_description
1 polymer ?
#
loop_
_entity_poly.entity_id
_entity_poly.type
_entity_poly.pdbx_seq_one_letter_code
_entity_poly.pdbx_strand_id
1 'polypeptide(L)'
;MRLGIISDTHGSLYFFEKAMEILEDCDRIIHAGDVLYHGPRNDIPGGYDPKGLSASMNDIKNIYIARGNCDSPVDEMVIKHPFQDPCLLLEFNDRKIFVTHGYTESKLAMIYRAKEAGADILIYGHT
;
A
#
# COMPACT_ATOMS: atom_id res chain seq x y z
N MET A 1 -16.37 -6.94 8.80
CA MET A 1 -15.60 -6.16 7.79
C MET A 1 -14.48 -7.02 7.22
N ARG A 2 -14.30 -6.95 5.91
CA ARG A 2 -13.25 -7.68 5.19
C ARG A 2 -12.25 -6.67 4.61
N LEU A 3 -10.96 -6.83 4.94
CA LEU A 3 -9.88 -5.96 4.46
C LEU A 3 -9.03 -6.70 3.43
N GLY A 4 -8.83 -6.09 2.27
CA GLY A 4 -7.87 -6.54 1.28
C GLY A 4 -6.52 -5.86 1.54
N ILE A 5 -5.45 -6.61 1.50
CA ILE A 5 -4.10 -6.07 1.75
C ILE A 5 -3.21 -6.44 0.58
N ILE A 6 -2.59 -5.42 -0.01
CA ILE A 6 -1.61 -5.56 -1.08
C ILE A 6 -0.39 -4.68 -0.79
N SER A 7 0.71 -4.95 -1.44
CA SER A 7 1.94 -4.16 -1.34
C SER A 7 2.82 -4.38 -2.55
N ASP A 8 3.70 -3.41 -2.82
CA ASP A 8 4.81 -3.59 -3.75
C ASP A 8 4.35 -3.99 -5.16
N THR A 9 3.33 -3.31 -5.68
CA THR A 9 2.83 -3.54 -7.04
C THR A 9 3.79 -3.07 -8.12
N HIS A 10 4.67 -2.12 -7.82
CA HIS A 10 5.76 -1.64 -8.67
C HIS A 10 5.35 -1.38 -10.11
N GLY A 11 4.15 -0.84 -10.32
CA GLY A 11 3.65 -0.46 -11.63
C GLY A 11 3.02 -1.58 -12.46
N SER A 12 2.89 -2.78 -11.93
CA SER A 12 2.26 -3.90 -12.66
C SER A 12 0.74 -3.79 -12.63
N LEU A 13 0.16 -3.25 -13.67
CA LEU A 13 -1.29 -3.22 -13.85
C LEU A 13 -1.88 -4.63 -13.88
N TYR A 14 -1.21 -5.54 -14.59
CA TYR A 14 -1.69 -6.93 -14.72
C TYR A 14 -1.87 -7.60 -13.36
N PHE A 15 -0.83 -7.57 -12.51
CA PHE A 15 -0.91 -8.21 -11.19
C PHE A 15 -1.82 -7.45 -10.23
N PHE A 16 -1.89 -6.12 -10.36
CA PHE A 16 -2.85 -5.32 -9.60
C PHE A 16 -4.29 -5.72 -9.92
N GLU A 17 -4.64 -5.84 -11.19
CA GLU A 17 -5.99 -6.26 -11.59
C GLU A 17 -6.31 -7.68 -11.10
N LYS A 18 -5.33 -8.60 -11.16
CA LYS A 18 -5.50 -9.95 -10.60
C LYS A 18 -5.75 -9.93 -9.11
N ALA A 19 -5.02 -9.08 -8.37
CA ALA A 19 -5.26 -8.90 -6.95
C ALA A 19 -6.67 -8.35 -6.68
N MET A 20 -7.14 -7.37 -7.46
CA MET A 20 -8.47 -6.79 -7.29
C MET A 20 -9.59 -7.80 -7.58
N GLU A 21 -9.41 -8.71 -8.54
CA GLU A 21 -10.34 -9.82 -8.77
C GLU A 21 -10.50 -10.69 -7.50
N ILE A 22 -9.38 -10.99 -6.82
CA ILE A 22 -9.39 -11.79 -5.58
C ILE A 22 -10.02 -11.02 -4.42
N LEU A 23 -9.86 -9.71 -4.41
CA LEU A 23 -10.26 -8.83 -3.31
C LEU A 23 -11.61 -8.13 -3.56
N GLU A 24 -12.37 -8.56 -4.57
CA GLU A 24 -13.61 -7.87 -4.99
C GLU A 24 -14.66 -7.76 -3.86
N ASP A 25 -14.68 -8.74 -2.94
CA ASP A 25 -15.59 -8.76 -1.79
C ASP A 25 -15.07 -8.00 -0.57
N CYS A 26 -13.93 -7.31 -0.67
CA CYS A 26 -13.38 -6.57 0.45
C CYS A 26 -14.00 -5.18 0.58
N ASP A 27 -14.32 -4.80 1.81
CA ASP A 27 -14.91 -3.48 2.11
C ASP A 27 -13.89 -2.35 1.95
N ARG A 28 -12.63 -2.62 2.21
CA ARG A 28 -11.52 -1.67 2.17
C ARG A 28 -10.28 -2.35 1.62
N ILE A 29 -9.46 -1.59 0.91
CA ILE A 29 -8.15 -2.04 0.41
C ILE A 29 -7.06 -1.23 1.10
N ILE A 30 -6.02 -1.90 1.55
CA ILE A 30 -4.81 -1.27 2.09
C ILE A 30 -3.65 -1.61 1.17
N HIS A 31 -2.96 -0.59 0.69
CA HIS A 31 -1.73 -0.72 -0.07
C HIS A 31 -0.55 -0.27 0.79
N ALA A 32 0.36 -1.17 1.10
CA ALA A 32 1.48 -0.90 2.01
C ALA A 32 2.70 -0.26 1.34
N GLY A 33 2.53 0.35 0.16
CA GLY A 33 3.56 1.17 -0.49
C GLY A 33 4.25 0.52 -1.69
N ASP A 34 5.08 1.30 -2.37
CA ASP A 34 5.78 0.95 -3.62
C ASP A 34 4.79 0.64 -4.76
N VAL A 35 4.06 1.68 -5.17
CA VAL A 35 2.91 1.54 -6.05
C VAL A 35 3.27 1.50 -7.53
N LEU A 36 3.92 2.57 -8.06
CA LEU A 36 4.07 2.76 -9.51
C LEU A 36 5.45 2.47 -10.05
N TYR A 37 6.51 2.90 -9.35
CA TYR A 37 7.87 2.75 -9.84
C TYR A 37 8.42 1.35 -9.55
N HIS A 38 9.05 0.72 -10.56
CA HIS A 38 9.58 -0.64 -10.40
C HIS A 38 10.78 -0.73 -9.46
N GLY A 39 11.47 0.39 -9.21
CA GLY A 39 12.68 0.43 -8.40
C GLY A 39 13.96 0.19 -9.21
N PRO A 40 15.06 0.84 -8.82
CA PRO A 40 16.29 0.80 -9.62
C PRO A 40 17.02 -0.56 -9.57
N ARG A 41 16.68 -1.40 -8.61
CA ARG A 41 17.31 -2.71 -8.40
C ARG A 41 16.47 -3.88 -8.87
N ASN A 42 15.23 -3.62 -9.27
CA ASN A 42 14.30 -4.67 -9.69
C ASN A 42 14.20 -4.73 -11.22
N ASP A 43 13.95 -5.89 -11.74
CA ASP A 43 13.54 -6.03 -13.12
C ASP A 43 12.15 -5.40 -13.31
N ILE A 44 11.86 -4.97 -14.53
CA ILE A 44 10.52 -4.47 -14.85
C ILE A 44 9.54 -5.62 -14.75
N PRO A 45 8.51 -5.52 -13.89
CA PRO A 45 7.56 -6.62 -13.70
C PRO A 45 6.70 -6.85 -14.94
N GLY A 46 6.18 -8.06 -15.05
CA GLY A 46 5.20 -8.39 -16.09
C GLY A 46 3.97 -7.47 -16.00
N GLY A 47 3.47 -7.03 -17.14
CA GLY A 47 2.32 -6.12 -17.19
C GLY A 47 2.61 -4.72 -16.64
N TYR A 48 3.86 -4.26 -16.70
CA TYR A 48 4.24 -2.93 -16.23
C TYR A 48 3.56 -1.84 -17.05
N ASP A 49 2.67 -1.11 -16.40
CA ASP A 49 1.91 0.00 -16.96
C ASP A 49 1.52 0.96 -15.81
N PRO A 50 2.44 1.82 -15.34
CA PRO A 50 2.17 2.73 -14.22
C PRO A 50 1.00 3.67 -14.48
N LYS A 51 0.86 4.16 -15.73
CA LYS A 51 -0.24 5.03 -16.11
C LYS A 51 -1.59 4.32 -16.01
N GLY A 52 -1.68 3.11 -16.54
CA GLY A 52 -2.88 2.29 -16.43
C GLY A 52 -3.20 1.91 -14.99
N LEU A 53 -2.17 1.58 -14.19
CA LEU A 53 -2.35 1.26 -12.78
C LEU A 53 -2.89 2.44 -12.00
N SER A 54 -2.34 3.64 -12.19
CA SER A 54 -2.84 4.85 -11.51
C SER A 54 -4.30 5.13 -11.86
N ALA A 55 -4.69 4.99 -13.12
CA ALA A 55 -6.07 5.13 -13.54
C ALA A 55 -6.99 4.10 -12.88
N SER A 56 -6.58 2.84 -12.84
CA SER A 56 -7.33 1.76 -12.18
C SER A 56 -7.50 2.01 -10.68
N MET A 57 -6.44 2.44 -10.00
CA MET A 57 -6.51 2.77 -8.56
C MET A 57 -7.47 3.93 -8.29
N ASN A 58 -7.52 4.93 -9.16
CA ASN A 58 -8.38 6.09 -9.01
C ASN A 58 -9.88 5.74 -9.09
N ASP A 59 -10.23 4.60 -9.68
CA ASP A 59 -11.60 4.11 -9.73
C ASP A 59 -12.02 3.37 -8.45
N ILE A 60 -11.07 3.02 -7.60
CA ILE A 60 -11.34 2.35 -6.32
C ILE A 60 -11.60 3.41 -5.26
N LYS A 61 -12.79 3.37 -4.62
CA LYS A 61 -13.18 4.41 -3.65
C LYS A 61 -12.55 4.24 -2.27
N ASN A 62 -12.32 3.02 -1.85
CA ASN A 62 -11.96 2.67 -0.47
C ASN A 62 -10.56 2.05 -0.39
N ILE A 63 -9.57 2.75 -0.93
CA ILE A 63 -8.17 2.36 -0.86
C ILE A 63 -7.37 3.34 0.01
N TYR A 64 -6.49 2.81 0.83
CA TYR A 64 -5.62 3.56 1.74
C TYR A 64 -4.18 3.17 1.46
N ILE A 65 -3.28 4.14 1.34
CA ILE A 65 -1.91 3.93 0.89
C ILE A 65 -0.92 4.43 1.94
N ALA A 66 -0.02 3.55 2.38
CA ALA A 66 1.18 3.94 3.11
C ALA A 66 2.31 4.16 2.11
N ARG A 67 3.09 5.23 2.29
CA ARG A 67 4.20 5.57 1.38
C ARG A 67 5.33 4.55 1.50
N GLY A 68 5.78 4.02 0.35
CA GLY A 68 6.99 3.22 0.23
C GLY A 68 8.21 4.04 -0.20
N ASN A 69 9.37 3.40 -0.23
CA ASN A 69 10.62 4.06 -0.62
C ASN A 69 10.70 4.39 -2.12
N CYS A 70 9.93 3.71 -2.96
CA CYS A 70 9.86 3.99 -4.39
C CYS A 70 8.76 4.99 -4.77
N ASP A 71 7.93 5.40 -3.82
CA ASP A 71 6.83 6.34 -4.07
C ASP A 71 7.34 7.78 -4.05
N SER A 72 7.12 8.49 -5.14
CA SER A 72 7.62 9.85 -5.34
C SER A 72 6.52 10.90 -5.26
N PRO A 73 6.86 12.20 -5.08
CA PRO A 73 5.88 13.27 -5.12
C PRO A 73 5.08 13.32 -6.43
N VAL A 74 5.66 12.94 -7.56
CA VAL A 74 4.95 12.93 -8.85
C VAL A 74 3.85 11.88 -8.89
N ASP A 75 3.99 10.78 -8.14
CA ASP A 75 2.95 9.75 -8.06
C ASP A 75 1.66 10.29 -7.42
N GLU A 76 1.80 11.19 -6.45
CA GLU A 76 0.68 11.87 -5.80
C GLU A 76 -0.04 12.86 -6.72
N MET A 77 0.57 13.24 -7.83
CA MET A 77 -0.08 14.09 -8.84
C MET A 77 -1.04 13.31 -9.74
N VAL A 78 -0.84 12.00 -9.87
CA VAL A 78 -1.65 11.14 -10.75
C VAL A 78 -2.57 10.20 -9.98
N ILE A 79 -2.21 9.81 -8.76
CA ILE A 79 -3.06 9.01 -7.86
C ILE A 79 -3.82 9.95 -6.94
N LYS A 80 -5.14 9.88 -6.97
CA LYS A 80 -6.02 10.78 -6.20
C LYS A 80 -6.09 10.45 -4.70
N HIS A 81 -5.62 9.27 -4.31
CA HIS A 81 -5.60 8.86 -2.91
C HIS A 81 -4.33 9.36 -2.23
N PRO A 82 -4.42 9.92 -1.01
CA PRO A 82 -3.23 10.39 -0.29
C PRO A 82 -2.26 9.26 0.05
N PHE A 83 -0.97 9.53 -0.06
CA PHE A 83 0.09 8.65 0.42
C PHE A 83 0.45 9.06 1.84
N GLN A 84 0.20 8.23 2.81
CA GLN A 84 0.48 8.52 4.22
C GLN A 84 1.93 8.17 4.59
N ASP A 85 2.60 9.10 5.24
CA ASP A 85 4.00 9.00 5.62
C ASP A 85 4.21 9.60 7.03
N PRO A 86 4.95 8.98 7.93
CA PRO A 86 5.74 7.74 7.83
C PRO A 86 4.90 6.46 8.00
N CYS A 87 3.67 6.58 8.36
CA CYS A 87 2.76 5.46 8.55
C CYS A 87 1.31 5.88 8.31
N LEU A 88 0.47 4.90 8.18
CA LEU A 88 -0.97 5.04 8.08
C LEU A 88 -1.60 4.40 9.32
N LEU A 89 -2.42 5.14 10.04
CA LEU A 89 -3.13 4.64 11.19
C LEU A 89 -4.63 4.63 10.89
N LEU A 90 -5.23 3.46 10.91
CA LEU A 90 -6.63 3.25 10.60
C LEU A 90 -7.35 2.64 11.80
N GLU A 91 -8.64 2.94 11.89
CA GLU A 91 -9.51 2.33 12.89
C GLU A 91 -10.79 1.84 12.23
N PHE A 92 -11.03 0.52 12.33
CA PHE A 92 -12.23 -0.12 11.80
C PHE A 92 -12.77 -1.10 12.85
N ASN A 93 -14.06 -1.04 13.14
CA ASN A 93 -14.73 -1.95 14.09
C ASN A 93 -13.98 -2.06 15.44
N ASP A 94 -13.58 -0.91 16.01
CA ASP A 94 -12.83 -0.81 17.26
C ASP A 94 -11.44 -1.49 17.25
N ARG A 95 -10.91 -1.78 16.07
CA ARG A 95 -9.55 -2.27 15.87
C ARG A 95 -8.67 -1.22 15.24
N LYS A 96 -7.51 -0.99 15.83
CA LYS A 96 -6.51 -0.06 15.28
C LYS A 96 -5.48 -0.82 14.45
N ILE A 97 -5.25 -0.32 13.25
CA ILE A 97 -4.33 -0.90 12.29
C ILE A 97 -3.23 0.10 12.00
N PHE A 98 -1.98 -0.31 12.24
CA PHE A 98 -0.79 0.45 11.91
C PHE A 98 -0.22 -0.11 10.62
N VAL A 99 -0.09 0.73 9.59
CA VAL A 99 0.45 0.35 8.29
C VAL A 99 1.70 1.16 8.01
N THR A 100 2.79 0.50 7.67
CA THR A 100 4.03 1.15 7.25
C THR A 100 4.66 0.32 6.14
N HIS A 101 5.43 0.97 5.24
CA HIS A 101 6.16 0.20 4.24
C HIS A 101 7.30 -0.60 4.87
N GLY A 102 7.96 -0.04 5.88
CA GLY A 102 8.95 -0.75 6.68
C GLY A 102 10.38 -0.66 6.17
N TYR A 103 10.68 0.30 5.30
CA TYR A 103 12.03 0.44 4.71
C TYR A 103 13.02 1.22 5.59
N THR A 104 12.54 1.93 6.61
CA THR A 104 13.37 2.81 7.46
C THR A 104 13.79 2.18 8.77
N GLU A 105 13.23 1.04 9.15
CA GLU A 105 13.44 0.49 10.47
C GLU A 105 13.34 -1.05 10.50
N SER A 106 13.86 -1.64 11.56
CA SER A 106 13.78 -3.09 11.78
C SER A 106 12.35 -3.55 12.08
N LYS A 107 12.11 -4.84 11.93
CA LYS A 107 10.82 -5.44 12.29
C LYS A 107 10.47 -5.18 13.76
N LEU A 108 11.44 -5.30 14.67
CA LEU A 108 11.22 -5.02 16.10
C LEU A 108 10.83 -3.57 16.34
N ALA A 109 11.47 -2.63 15.65
CA ALA A 109 11.13 -1.20 15.75
C ALA A 109 9.71 -0.92 15.24
N MET A 110 9.30 -1.54 14.15
CA MET A 110 7.93 -1.43 13.63
C MET A 110 6.91 -1.95 14.65
N ILE A 111 7.16 -3.11 15.25
CA ILE A 111 6.30 -3.70 16.27
C ILE A 111 6.18 -2.77 17.47
N TYR A 112 7.29 -2.19 17.93
CA TYR A 112 7.32 -1.25 19.05
C TYR A 112 6.46 -0.01 18.76
N ARG A 113 6.63 0.59 17.58
CA ARG A 113 5.85 1.77 17.16
C ARG A 113 4.36 1.46 17.04
N ALA A 114 4.01 0.31 16.49
CA ALA A 114 2.61 -0.12 16.41
C ALA A 114 1.99 -0.26 17.81
N LYS A 115 2.72 -0.86 18.74
CA LYS A 115 2.28 -0.96 20.13
C LYS A 115 2.13 0.38 20.82
N GLU A 116 3.06 1.31 20.62
CA GLU A 116 2.96 2.67 21.16
C GLU A 116 1.74 3.42 20.61
N ALA A 117 1.40 3.20 19.36
CA ALA A 117 0.22 3.77 18.74
C ALA A 117 -1.10 3.12 19.21
N GLY A 118 -1.02 2.08 20.02
CA GLY A 118 -2.19 1.32 20.48
C GLY A 118 -2.79 0.44 19.41
N ALA A 119 -2.01 0.04 18.41
CA ALA A 119 -2.51 -0.77 17.31
C ALA A 119 -2.68 -2.24 17.71
N ASP A 120 -3.75 -2.84 17.24
CA ASP A 120 -4.03 -4.28 17.37
C ASP A 120 -3.35 -5.08 16.25
N ILE A 121 -3.14 -4.44 15.10
CA ILE A 121 -2.64 -5.08 13.88
C ILE A 121 -1.53 -4.22 13.28
N LEU A 122 -0.43 -4.86 12.89
CA LEU A 122 0.65 -4.27 12.11
C LEU A 122 0.66 -4.87 10.71
N ILE A 123 0.63 -3.99 9.70
CA ILE A 123 0.75 -4.36 8.28
C ILE A 123 1.99 -3.68 7.73
N TYR A 124 2.83 -4.42 7.02
CA TYR A 124 4.01 -3.86 6.38
C TYR A 124 4.33 -4.56 5.05
N GLY A 125 5.06 -3.84 4.20
CA GLY A 125 5.55 -4.32 2.91
C GLY A 125 7.07 -4.43 2.87
N HIS A 126 7.65 -4.16 1.70
CA HIS A 126 9.09 -4.03 1.45
C HIS A 126 9.94 -5.31 1.57
N THR A 127 9.48 -6.36 2.16
CA THR A 127 10.26 -7.60 2.40
C THR A 127 10.12 -8.64 1.29
#